data_0a463d6f46b67ec860576b6d6bbf4011
#
_entry.id   0a463d6f46b67ec860576b6d6bbf4011
#
_cell.length_a   1.000
_cell.length_b   1.000
_cell.length_c   1.000
_cell.angle_alpha   90.00
_cell.angle_beta   90.00
_cell.angle_gamma   90.00
#
_symmetry.space_group_name_H-M   'P 1'
#
loop_
_entity.id
_entity.type
_entity.pdbx_description
1 polymer ?
#
loop_
_entity_poly.entity_id
_entity_poly.type
_entity_poly.pdbx_seq_one_letter_code
_entity_poly.pdbx_strand_id
1 'polypeptide(L)'
;MEEEKKTEETESEEKTSEGQDAPVVTRSMTEGACPTCGAEEPSMPAVLPDPSWSTEKLIAATKDKHMLVRSNAIILLSRREISESLEALIEALKDEEYLVKSNAMVAISAYGKQVSDRIIEALSDADKDIRAGAAWIMGELKDSRAIEALEKVAKDDYPLARIQAKASLVAMGKGKKKQEDKPEEQEETKSE
;
A
#
# COMPACT_ATOMS: atom_id res chain seq x y z
N MET A 1 60.86 28.79 3.64
CA MET A 1 61.17 27.54 2.92
C MET A 1 59.85 26.98 2.46
N GLU A 2 59.58 27.30 1.21
CA GLU A 2 58.37 26.90 0.44
C GLU A 2 58.64 25.53 -0.12
N GLU A 3 57.70 24.58 0.02
CA GLU A 3 57.67 23.38 -0.78
C GLU A 3 56.31 23.30 -1.50
N GLU A 4 56.40 23.63 -2.80
CA GLU A 4 55.36 23.41 -3.77
C GLU A 4 55.17 21.90 -3.98
N LYS A 5 53.96 21.41 -3.90
CA LYS A 5 53.59 20.05 -4.30
C LYS A 5 52.67 20.11 -5.52
N LYS A 6 53.31 19.80 -6.63
CA LYS A 6 52.85 19.60 -7.98
C LYS A 6 51.71 18.57 -8.06
N THR A 7 50.59 18.99 -8.63
CA THR A 7 49.49 18.11 -8.99
C THR A 7 49.71 17.59 -10.41
N GLU A 8 49.80 16.29 -10.57
CA GLU A 8 49.77 15.58 -11.86
C GLU A 8 48.32 15.36 -12.30
N GLU A 9 47.96 15.98 -13.41
CA GLU A 9 46.76 15.73 -14.16
C GLU A 9 46.98 14.45 -14.99
N THR A 10 46.15 13.43 -14.77
CA THR A 10 46.03 12.26 -15.64
C THR A 10 44.83 12.42 -16.53
N GLU A 11 45.07 12.78 -17.78
CA GLU A 11 44.12 12.66 -18.89
C GLU A 11 43.81 11.17 -19.14
N SER A 12 42.55 10.81 -19.01
CA SER A 12 42.05 9.52 -19.46
C SER A 12 41.22 9.68 -20.73
N GLU A 13 41.76 9.10 -21.78
CA GLU A 13 41.22 9.10 -23.14
C GLU A 13 39.79 8.53 -23.21
N GLU A 14 38.92 9.35 -23.78
CA GLU A 14 37.52 9.03 -24.11
C GLU A 14 37.52 8.17 -25.41
N LYS A 15 37.29 6.84 -25.24
CA LYS A 15 37.01 5.98 -26.39
C LYS A 15 35.53 6.04 -26.75
N THR A 16 35.19 6.77 -27.77
CA THR A 16 33.92 6.70 -28.48
C THR A 16 33.73 5.32 -29.11
N SER A 17 32.80 4.54 -28.59
CA SER A 17 32.29 3.35 -29.26
C SER A 17 31.07 3.74 -30.09
N GLU A 18 31.18 3.64 -31.36
CA GLU A 18 30.11 3.79 -32.35
C GLU A 18 28.97 2.82 -32.04
N GLY A 19 27.77 3.38 -31.76
CA GLY A 19 26.55 2.63 -31.51
C GLY A 19 26.02 2.01 -32.79
N GLN A 20 25.84 0.71 -32.79
CA GLN A 20 25.06 0.00 -33.78
C GLN A 20 23.58 0.35 -33.60
N ASP A 21 22.97 0.97 -34.56
CA ASP A 21 21.55 1.22 -34.66
C ASP A 21 20.78 -0.10 -34.66
N ALA A 22 20.19 -0.46 -33.51
CA ALA A 22 19.19 -1.50 -33.47
C ALA A 22 17.91 -1.01 -34.17
N PRO A 23 17.29 -1.83 -35.03
CA PRO A 23 16.09 -1.39 -35.75
C PRO A 23 14.97 -1.12 -34.76
N VAL A 24 14.47 0.12 -34.78
CA VAL A 24 13.24 0.51 -34.05
C VAL A 24 12.09 -0.28 -34.66
N VAL A 25 11.68 -1.36 -33.99
CA VAL A 25 10.47 -2.09 -34.34
C VAL A 25 9.28 -1.22 -33.98
N THR A 26 8.81 -0.42 -34.90
CA THR A 26 7.51 0.23 -34.82
C THR A 26 6.44 -0.83 -34.97
N ARG A 27 6.09 -1.49 -33.86
CA ARG A 27 4.95 -2.39 -33.81
C ARG A 27 3.68 -1.51 -33.84
N SER A 28 3.05 -1.45 -35.00
CA SER A 28 1.69 -0.93 -35.13
C SER A 28 0.81 -1.70 -34.15
N MET A 29 0.34 -1.03 -33.10
CA MET A 29 -0.67 -1.59 -32.20
C MET A 29 -2.00 -1.54 -32.92
N THR A 30 -2.29 -2.56 -33.70
CA THR A 30 -3.66 -2.85 -34.15
C THR A 30 -4.38 -3.49 -32.97
N GLU A 31 -5.51 -2.91 -32.59
CA GLU A 31 -6.48 -3.47 -31.65
C GLU A 31 -6.75 -4.94 -32.02
N GLY A 32 -6.33 -5.87 -31.18
CA GLY A 32 -6.49 -7.30 -31.43
C GLY A 32 -6.67 -8.07 -30.15
N ALA A 33 -7.81 -8.73 -30.02
CA ALA A 33 -8.07 -9.74 -29.01
C ALA A 33 -6.97 -10.82 -29.02
N CYS A 34 -6.58 -11.33 -27.87
CA CYS A 34 -5.63 -12.44 -27.77
C CYS A 34 -6.12 -13.64 -28.61
N PRO A 35 -5.36 -14.09 -29.63
CA PRO A 35 -5.85 -15.13 -30.55
C PRO A 35 -6.03 -16.51 -29.89
N THR A 36 -5.56 -16.69 -28.65
CA THR A 36 -5.61 -17.98 -27.94
C THR A 36 -6.65 -18.06 -26.82
N CYS A 37 -7.06 -16.94 -26.21
CA CYS A 37 -8.02 -16.96 -25.09
C CYS A 37 -9.29 -16.14 -25.32
N GLY A 38 -9.37 -15.33 -26.40
CA GLY A 38 -10.53 -14.49 -26.66
C GLY A 38 -10.77 -13.37 -25.63
N ALA A 39 -9.86 -13.22 -24.65
CA ALA A 39 -9.95 -12.14 -23.67
C ALA A 39 -9.59 -10.82 -24.33
N GLU A 40 -10.48 -9.84 -24.23
CA GLU A 40 -10.14 -8.46 -24.60
C GLU A 40 -9.02 -7.99 -23.68
N GLU A 41 -7.91 -7.52 -24.27
CA GLU A 41 -6.85 -6.88 -23.49
C GLU A 41 -7.46 -5.66 -22.77
N PRO A 42 -7.17 -5.46 -21.47
CA PRO A 42 -7.67 -4.28 -20.77
C PRO A 42 -7.15 -3.04 -21.50
N SER A 43 -8.05 -2.30 -22.13
CA SER A 43 -7.72 -1.09 -22.87
C SER A 43 -7.02 -0.13 -21.91
N MET A 44 -5.82 0.32 -22.27
CA MET A 44 -5.13 1.35 -21.48
C MET A 44 -5.98 2.61 -21.42
N PRO A 45 -6.07 3.29 -20.28
CA PRO A 45 -6.83 4.53 -20.17
C PRO A 45 -6.23 5.59 -21.10
N ALA A 46 -7.10 6.37 -21.75
CA ALA A 46 -6.66 7.41 -22.68
C ALA A 46 -5.80 8.48 -22.00
N VAL A 47 -6.03 8.75 -20.72
CA VAL A 47 -5.29 9.74 -19.92
C VAL A 47 -5.14 9.23 -18.49
N LEU A 48 -3.90 9.20 -17.99
CA LEU A 48 -3.61 8.97 -16.58
C LEU A 48 -3.68 10.28 -15.80
N PRO A 49 -4.03 10.25 -14.50
CA PRO A 49 -3.96 11.40 -13.61
C PRO A 49 -2.57 12.04 -13.60
N ASP A 50 -2.54 13.36 -13.64
CA ASP A 50 -1.33 14.18 -13.68
C ASP A 50 -1.21 15.00 -12.38
N PRO A 51 0.01 15.25 -11.86
CA PRO A 51 0.21 16.06 -10.66
C PRO A 51 -0.37 17.48 -10.71
N SER A 52 -0.60 18.03 -11.91
CA SER A 52 -1.23 19.36 -12.09
C SER A 52 -2.74 19.37 -11.90
N TRP A 53 -3.39 18.19 -11.78
CA TRP A 53 -4.84 18.13 -11.58
C TRP A 53 -5.22 18.68 -10.20
N SER A 54 -6.37 19.35 -10.13
CA SER A 54 -6.92 19.79 -8.85
C SER A 54 -7.27 18.60 -7.96
N THR A 55 -7.37 18.84 -6.64
CA THR A 55 -7.73 17.79 -5.67
C THR A 55 -9.10 17.18 -6.00
N GLU A 56 -10.09 18.00 -6.37
CA GLU A 56 -11.44 17.54 -6.74
C GLU A 56 -11.41 16.64 -7.98
N LYS A 57 -10.57 16.97 -8.98
CA LYS A 57 -10.41 16.16 -10.17
C LYS A 57 -9.74 14.83 -9.85
N LEU A 58 -8.76 14.82 -8.95
CA LEU A 58 -8.13 13.60 -8.47
C LEU A 58 -9.11 12.73 -7.67
N ILE A 59 -9.94 13.34 -6.80
CA ILE A 59 -10.99 12.63 -6.07
C ILE A 59 -12.00 11.99 -7.05
N ALA A 60 -12.41 12.70 -8.09
CA ALA A 60 -13.27 12.13 -9.11
C ALA A 60 -12.60 10.93 -9.83
N ALA A 61 -11.31 11.01 -10.09
CA ALA A 61 -10.52 9.96 -10.73
C ALA A 61 -10.35 8.69 -9.87
N THR A 62 -10.55 8.75 -8.55
CA THR A 62 -10.56 7.54 -7.70
C THR A 62 -11.77 6.64 -7.97
N LYS A 63 -12.74 7.10 -8.74
CA LYS A 63 -13.94 6.35 -9.14
C LYS A 63 -13.95 5.97 -10.62
N ASP A 64 -12.82 6.13 -11.32
CA ASP A 64 -12.72 5.78 -12.73
C ASP A 64 -12.87 4.26 -12.93
N LYS A 65 -13.38 3.86 -14.10
CA LYS A 65 -13.52 2.45 -14.48
C LYS A 65 -12.18 1.72 -14.58
N HIS A 66 -11.12 2.43 -14.91
CA HIS A 66 -9.79 1.85 -15.06
C HIS A 66 -9.01 1.85 -13.73
N MET A 67 -8.62 0.67 -13.26
CA MET A 67 -7.81 0.48 -12.06
C MET A 67 -6.56 1.38 -12.02
N LEU A 68 -5.85 1.52 -13.14
CA LEU A 68 -4.64 2.35 -13.20
C LEU A 68 -4.91 3.83 -12.97
N VAL A 69 -6.07 4.33 -13.41
CA VAL A 69 -6.49 5.72 -13.15
C VAL A 69 -6.78 5.88 -11.66
N ARG A 70 -7.57 4.98 -11.06
CA ARG A 70 -7.88 5.00 -9.63
C ARG A 70 -6.61 4.94 -8.78
N SER A 71 -5.72 4.01 -9.08
CA SER A 71 -4.45 3.81 -8.37
C SER A 71 -3.55 5.04 -8.44
N ASN A 72 -3.36 5.64 -9.63
CA ASN A 72 -2.55 6.85 -9.77
C ASN A 72 -3.18 8.06 -9.08
N ALA A 73 -4.50 8.20 -9.13
CA ALA A 73 -5.21 9.27 -8.43
C ALA A 73 -4.95 9.20 -6.91
N ILE A 74 -4.99 8.01 -6.31
CA ILE A 74 -4.69 7.78 -4.89
C ILE A 74 -3.24 8.18 -4.56
N ILE A 75 -2.27 7.79 -5.39
CA ILE A 75 -0.86 8.16 -5.19
C ILE A 75 -0.67 9.68 -5.25
N LEU A 76 -1.39 10.37 -6.12
CA LEU A 76 -1.32 11.83 -6.21
C LEU A 76 -2.06 12.51 -5.04
N LEU A 77 -3.19 11.95 -4.58
CA LEU A 77 -3.92 12.45 -3.42
C LEU A 77 -3.09 12.36 -2.13
N SER A 78 -2.24 11.35 -1.98
CA SER A 78 -1.37 11.22 -0.81
C SER A 78 -0.39 12.38 -0.61
N ARG A 79 -0.22 13.22 -1.63
CA ARG A 79 0.63 14.42 -1.62
C ARG A 79 -0.14 15.72 -1.44
N ARG A 80 -1.46 15.62 -1.22
CA ARG A 80 -2.35 16.75 -1.00
C ARG A 80 -2.62 16.96 0.48
N GLU A 81 -3.31 18.05 0.80
CA GLU A 81 -3.74 18.33 2.17
C GLU A 81 -4.64 17.22 2.71
N ILE A 82 -4.39 16.81 3.96
CA ILE A 82 -5.11 15.71 4.63
C ILE A 82 -6.61 15.98 4.66
N SER A 83 -6.99 17.22 4.98
CA SER A 83 -8.39 17.65 5.09
C SER A 83 -9.21 17.48 3.81
N GLU A 84 -8.54 17.52 2.66
CA GLU A 84 -9.18 17.39 1.35
C GLU A 84 -9.20 15.97 0.81
N SER A 85 -8.19 15.16 1.17
CA SER A 85 -7.92 13.87 0.53
C SER A 85 -8.29 12.66 1.39
N LEU A 86 -8.30 12.78 2.72
CA LEU A 86 -8.41 11.64 3.63
C LEU A 86 -9.67 10.81 3.41
N GLU A 87 -10.83 11.45 3.27
CA GLU A 87 -12.10 10.72 3.10
C GLU A 87 -12.14 9.95 1.76
N ALA A 88 -11.57 10.52 0.69
CA ALA A 88 -11.48 9.83 -0.59
C ALA A 88 -10.53 8.62 -0.52
N LEU A 89 -9.45 8.71 0.26
CA LEU A 89 -8.53 7.61 0.48
C LEU A 89 -9.17 6.49 1.34
N ILE A 90 -9.96 6.86 2.37
CA ILE A 90 -10.71 5.89 3.17
C ILE A 90 -11.75 5.17 2.29
N GLU A 91 -12.46 5.89 1.44
CA GLU A 91 -13.42 5.30 0.51
C GLU A 91 -12.76 4.32 -0.47
N ALA A 92 -11.52 4.59 -0.90
CA ALA A 92 -10.75 3.72 -1.77
C ALA A 92 -10.33 2.38 -1.11
N LEU A 93 -10.47 2.24 0.22
CA LEU A 93 -10.29 0.95 0.90
C LEU A 93 -11.35 -0.08 0.52
N LYS A 94 -12.49 0.34 -0.06
CA LYS A 94 -13.56 -0.54 -0.58
C LYS A 94 -13.35 -0.98 -2.03
N ASP A 95 -12.31 -0.51 -2.68
CA ASP A 95 -12.09 -0.83 -4.10
C ASP A 95 -12.08 -2.35 -4.34
N GLU A 96 -12.57 -2.80 -5.48
CA GLU A 96 -12.52 -4.21 -5.86
C GLU A 96 -11.09 -4.71 -6.09
N GLU A 97 -10.20 -3.81 -6.54
CA GLU A 97 -8.82 -4.13 -6.87
C GLU A 97 -7.89 -3.97 -5.67
N TYR A 98 -7.13 -5.03 -5.38
CA TYR A 98 -6.19 -5.03 -4.27
C TYR A 98 -5.10 -3.94 -4.39
N LEU A 99 -4.64 -3.66 -5.62
CA LEU A 99 -3.64 -2.61 -5.86
C LEU A 99 -4.15 -1.23 -5.40
N VAL A 100 -5.41 -0.93 -5.67
CA VAL A 100 -6.03 0.35 -5.28
C VAL A 100 -6.15 0.42 -3.76
N LYS A 101 -6.67 -0.65 -3.11
CA LYS A 101 -6.74 -0.74 -1.64
C LYS A 101 -5.38 -0.56 -0.98
N SER A 102 -4.36 -1.27 -1.46
CA SER A 102 -3.01 -1.21 -0.87
C SER A 102 -2.38 0.17 -1.00
N ASN A 103 -2.55 0.83 -2.15
CA ASN A 103 -2.09 2.20 -2.33
C ASN A 103 -2.81 3.18 -1.41
N ALA A 104 -4.11 2.99 -1.17
CA ALA A 104 -4.88 3.80 -0.22
C ALA A 104 -4.38 3.59 1.22
N MET A 105 -4.14 2.35 1.64
CA MET A 105 -3.58 2.05 2.96
C MET A 105 -2.22 2.72 3.18
N VAL A 106 -1.32 2.61 2.21
CA VAL A 106 0.01 3.24 2.26
C VAL A 106 -0.11 4.76 2.27
N ALA A 107 -0.98 5.33 1.43
CA ALA A 107 -1.22 6.76 1.37
C ALA A 107 -1.70 7.34 2.71
N ILE A 108 -2.66 6.67 3.36
CA ILE A 108 -3.18 7.09 4.66
C ILE A 108 -2.11 6.94 5.75
N SER A 109 -1.36 5.83 5.76
CA SER A 109 -0.31 5.62 6.76
C SER A 109 0.82 6.65 6.67
N ALA A 110 1.09 7.18 5.47
CA ALA A 110 2.09 8.22 5.25
C ALA A 110 1.76 9.55 5.97
N TYR A 111 0.50 9.82 6.27
CA TYR A 111 0.09 10.99 7.07
C TYR A 111 0.45 10.83 8.56
N GLY A 112 0.85 9.64 8.99
CA GLY A 112 1.25 9.38 10.37
C GLY A 112 0.10 9.53 11.35
N LYS A 113 0.42 9.88 12.59
CA LYS A 113 -0.57 9.93 13.69
C LYS A 113 -1.61 11.05 13.58
N GLN A 114 -1.47 11.96 12.64
CA GLN A 114 -2.44 13.04 12.42
C GLN A 114 -3.83 12.52 12.03
N VAL A 115 -3.88 11.35 11.39
CA VAL A 115 -5.12 10.71 10.95
C VAL A 115 -5.65 9.66 11.94
N SER A 116 -4.95 9.42 13.05
CA SER A 116 -5.29 8.33 13.99
C SER A 116 -6.74 8.37 14.46
N ASP A 117 -7.25 9.53 14.83
CA ASP A 117 -8.60 9.64 15.38
C ASP A 117 -9.65 9.20 14.35
N ARG A 118 -9.51 9.67 13.10
CA ARG A 118 -10.41 9.28 12.01
C ARG A 118 -10.28 7.79 11.65
N ILE A 119 -9.09 7.23 11.71
CA ILE A 119 -8.87 5.79 11.42
C ILE A 119 -9.36 4.92 12.57
N ILE A 120 -9.27 5.38 13.82
CA ILE A 120 -9.90 4.68 14.95
C ILE A 120 -11.43 4.60 14.79
N GLU A 121 -12.07 5.67 14.31
CA GLU A 121 -13.50 5.63 13.96
C GLU A 121 -13.78 4.61 12.85
N ALA A 122 -12.93 4.57 11.81
CA ALA A 122 -13.06 3.64 10.69
C ALA A 122 -12.93 2.15 11.11
N LEU A 123 -12.35 1.84 12.26
CA LEU A 123 -12.36 0.47 12.83
C LEU A 123 -13.78 -0.04 13.17
N SER A 124 -14.76 0.86 13.27
CA SER A 124 -16.16 0.54 13.53
C SER A 124 -17.07 0.82 12.34
N ASP A 125 -16.49 1.00 11.14
CA ASP A 125 -17.25 1.29 9.93
C ASP A 125 -18.18 0.11 9.56
N ALA A 126 -19.28 0.42 8.89
CA ALA A 126 -20.22 -0.59 8.39
C ALA A 126 -19.57 -1.49 7.34
N ASP A 127 -18.68 -0.95 6.53
CA ASP A 127 -17.98 -1.67 5.47
C ASP A 127 -16.81 -2.50 6.03
N LYS A 128 -16.82 -3.78 5.72
CA LYS A 128 -15.82 -4.76 6.19
C LYS A 128 -14.41 -4.49 5.67
N ASP A 129 -14.29 -3.97 4.44
CA ASP A 129 -12.99 -3.69 3.83
C ASP A 129 -12.37 -2.43 4.43
N ILE A 130 -13.18 -1.43 4.80
CA ILE A 130 -12.71 -0.27 5.57
C ILE A 130 -12.20 -0.74 6.94
N ARG A 131 -12.96 -1.57 7.68
CA ARG A 131 -12.49 -2.07 8.98
C ARG A 131 -11.16 -2.82 8.88
N ALA A 132 -11.01 -3.66 7.83
CA ALA A 132 -9.78 -4.40 7.60
C ALA A 132 -8.59 -3.47 7.26
N GLY A 133 -8.78 -2.50 6.37
CA GLY A 133 -7.77 -1.51 6.01
C GLY A 133 -7.38 -0.63 7.20
N ALA A 134 -8.37 -0.14 7.96
CA ALA A 134 -8.13 0.64 9.18
C ALA A 134 -7.32 -0.14 10.22
N ALA A 135 -7.61 -1.43 10.39
CA ALA A 135 -6.87 -2.28 11.31
C ALA A 135 -5.39 -2.42 10.89
N TRP A 136 -5.11 -2.57 9.60
CA TRP A 136 -3.75 -2.60 9.09
C TRP A 136 -3.03 -1.25 9.30
N ILE A 137 -3.68 -0.14 8.94
CA ILE A 137 -3.13 1.21 9.09
C ILE A 137 -2.76 1.49 10.55
N MET A 138 -3.62 1.13 11.50
CA MET A 138 -3.33 1.33 12.92
C MET A 138 -2.14 0.49 13.41
N GLY A 139 -1.90 -0.68 12.81
CA GLY A 139 -0.70 -1.47 13.05
C GLY A 139 0.59 -0.79 12.60
N GLU A 140 0.56 -0.11 11.45
CA GLU A 140 1.68 0.67 10.94
C GLU A 140 1.93 1.94 11.76
N LEU A 141 0.87 2.65 12.14
CA LEU A 141 0.97 3.87 12.95
C LEU A 141 1.40 3.60 14.40
N LYS A 142 1.19 2.38 14.89
CA LYS A 142 1.47 1.94 16.28
C LYS A 142 0.91 2.89 17.33
N ASP A 143 -0.30 3.38 17.10
CA ASP A 143 -0.97 4.26 18.04
C ASP A 143 -1.71 3.46 19.11
N SER A 144 -1.23 3.54 20.34
CA SER A 144 -1.79 2.78 21.47
C SER A 144 -3.25 3.08 21.78
N ARG A 145 -3.77 4.23 21.33
CA ARG A 145 -5.19 4.60 21.49
C ARG A 145 -6.13 3.67 20.73
N ALA A 146 -5.62 3.02 19.67
CA ALA A 146 -6.41 2.07 18.87
C ALA A 146 -6.55 0.68 19.47
N ILE A 147 -5.82 0.34 20.54
CA ILE A 147 -5.75 -1.03 21.07
C ILE A 147 -7.13 -1.58 21.39
N GLU A 148 -7.96 -0.84 22.13
CA GLU A 148 -9.30 -1.30 22.51
C GLU A 148 -10.19 -1.54 21.27
N ALA A 149 -10.14 -0.66 20.28
CA ALA A 149 -10.88 -0.80 19.04
C ALA A 149 -10.37 -2.00 18.22
N LEU A 150 -9.06 -2.20 18.14
CA LEU A 150 -8.46 -3.37 17.48
C LEU A 150 -8.83 -4.69 18.18
N GLU A 151 -8.95 -4.72 19.50
CA GLU A 151 -9.42 -5.90 20.24
C GLU A 151 -10.87 -6.27 19.91
N LYS A 152 -11.71 -5.29 19.58
CA LYS A 152 -13.07 -5.53 19.06
C LYS A 152 -13.02 -6.09 17.63
N VAL A 153 -12.24 -5.46 16.73
CA VAL A 153 -12.06 -5.95 15.34
C VAL A 153 -11.38 -7.32 15.29
N ALA A 154 -10.58 -7.69 16.29
CA ALA A 154 -10.00 -9.03 16.40
C ALA A 154 -11.05 -10.15 16.59
N LYS A 155 -12.31 -9.79 16.81
CA LYS A 155 -13.48 -10.69 16.92
C LYS A 155 -14.50 -10.45 15.80
N ASP A 156 -14.16 -9.66 14.80
CA ASP A 156 -15.01 -9.32 13.65
C ASP A 156 -15.51 -10.57 12.91
N ASP A 157 -16.64 -10.52 12.29
CA ASP A 157 -17.19 -11.58 11.44
C ASP A 157 -16.38 -11.73 10.13
N TYR A 158 -15.77 -10.65 9.64
CA TYR A 158 -14.95 -10.68 8.43
C TYR A 158 -13.52 -11.19 8.71
N PRO A 159 -13.11 -12.32 8.08
CA PRO A 159 -11.83 -12.95 8.39
C PRO A 159 -10.61 -12.06 8.20
N LEU A 160 -10.60 -11.22 7.15
CA LEU A 160 -9.48 -10.33 6.87
C LEU A 160 -9.32 -9.27 7.95
N ALA A 161 -10.41 -8.64 8.39
CA ALA A 161 -10.38 -7.66 9.48
C ALA A 161 -9.83 -8.29 10.77
N ARG A 162 -10.29 -9.52 11.12
CA ARG A 162 -9.76 -10.26 12.27
C ARG A 162 -8.26 -10.50 12.21
N ILE A 163 -7.76 -10.92 11.03
CA ILE A 163 -6.35 -11.23 10.83
C ILE A 163 -5.53 -9.95 10.95
N GLN A 164 -5.95 -8.88 10.28
CA GLN A 164 -5.24 -7.60 10.32
C GLN A 164 -5.21 -7.02 11.75
N ALA A 165 -6.34 -7.03 12.45
CA ALA A 165 -6.38 -6.54 13.83
C ALA A 165 -5.48 -7.34 14.78
N LYS A 166 -5.46 -8.68 14.67
CA LYS A 166 -4.56 -9.53 15.46
C LYS A 166 -3.09 -9.26 15.14
N ALA A 167 -2.75 -9.13 13.85
CA ALA A 167 -1.38 -8.80 13.42
C ALA A 167 -0.94 -7.43 13.97
N SER A 168 -1.82 -6.44 13.91
CA SER A 168 -1.57 -5.09 14.43
C SER A 168 -1.38 -5.07 15.95
N LEU A 169 -2.21 -5.81 16.70
CA LEU A 169 -2.03 -5.97 18.15
C LEU A 169 -0.69 -6.64 18.50
N VAL A 170 -0.26 -7.64 17.72
CA VAL A 170 1.07 -8.26 17.89
C VAL A 170 2.18 -7.25 17.60
N ALA A 171 2.09 -6.50 16.51
CA ALA A 171 3.06 -5.45 16.15
C ALA A 171 3.17 -4.35 17.22
N MET A 172 2.08 -4.10 17.95
CA MET A 172 2.02 -3.15 19.08
C MET A 172 2.40 -3.78 20.44
N GLY A 173 2.90 -5.04 20.44
CA GLY A 173 3.37 -5.73 21.65
C GLY A 173 2.29 -6.31 22.56
N LYS A 174 1.02 -6.34 22.12
CA LYS A 174 -0.10 -6.90 22.90
C LYS A 174 -0.41 -8.38 22.61
N GLY A 175 0.24 -8.99 21.61
CA GLY A 175 -0.05 -10.35 21.16
C GLY A 175 0.62 -11.49 21.94
N LYS A 176 1.41 -11.23 22.98
CA LYS A 176 2.25 -12.26 23.65
C LYS A 176 1.72 -12.80 24.97
N LYS A 177 0.44 -12.69 25.30
CA LYS A 177 -0.11 -13.27 26.52
C LYS A 177 -1.20 -14.30 26.23
N LYS A 178 -0.85 -15.50 25.76
CA LYS A 178 -1.57 -16.77 25.95
C LYS A 178 -0.95 -17.92 25.16
N GLN A 179 0.30 -18.25 25.45
CA GLN A 179 0.86 -19.53 24.99
C GLN A 179 1.81 -20.15 26.04
N GLU A 180 1.60 -19.80 27.32
CA GLU A 180 2.24 -20.46 28.45
C GLU A 180 1.12 -20.86 29.41
N ASP A 181 0.54 -22.01 29.18
CA ASP A 181 -0.10 -22.90 30.19
C ASP A 181 -0.76 -24.07 29.44
N LYS A 182 0.07 -24.92 28.86
CA LYS A 182 -0.31 -26.31 28.65
C LYS A 182 0.42 -27.11 29.75
N PRO A 183 -0.26 -27.60 30.75
CA PRO A 183 0.39 -28.52 31.71
C PRO A 183 0.83 -29.77 30.95
N GLU A 184 2.11 -30.11 31.08
CA GLU A 184 2.63 -31.40 30.65
C GLU A 184 1.87 -32.47 31.45
N GLU A 185 1.04 -33.24 30.76
CA GLU A 185 0.54 -34.52 31.27
C GLU A 185 1.73 -35.47 31.42
N GLN A 186 2.15 -35.64 32.66
CA GLN A 186 3.08 -36.68 33.04
C GLN A 186 2.40 -38.03 32.82
N GLU A 187 2.78 -38.74 31.76
CA GLU A 187 2.49 -40.18 31.63
C GLU A 187 3.19 -40.91 32.76
N GLU A 188 2.40 -41.28 33.80
CA GLU A 188 2.80 -42.29 34.74
C GLU A 188 2.88 -43.66 34.03
N THR A 189 4.10 -44.04 33.68
CA THR A 189 4.39 -45.42 33.32
C THR A 189 4.23 -46.31 34.54
N LYS A 190 3.09 -47.03 34.65
CA LYS A 190 2.97 -48.14 35.54
C LYS A 190 3.75 -49.31 34.98
N SER A 191 4.83 -49.62 35.67
CA SER A 191 5.53 -50.93 35.59
C SER A 191 4.77 -51.97 36.36
N GLU A 192 4.38 -53.05 35.71
CA GLU A 192 4.24 -54.40 36.25
C GLU A 192 4.90 -55.38 35.32
#